data_062f6b670fb622b00ca713946e11829e
#
_entry.id   062f6b670fb622b00ca713946e11829e
#
_cell.length_a   1.000
_cell.length_b   1.000
_cell.length_c   1.000
_cell.angle_alpha   90.00
_cell.angle_beta   90.00
_cell.angle_gamma   90.00
#
_symmetry.space_group_name_H-M   'P 1'
#
loop_
_entity.id
_entity.type
_entity.pdbx_description
1 polymer ?
#
loop_
_entity_poly.entity_id
_entity_poly.type
_entity_poly.pdbx_seq_one_letter_code
_entity_poly.pdbx_strand_id
1 'polypeptide(L)'
;MRPIYNLASVFAEQIRVAETEGSRVYEPLIGLVTDNKDPSKLGRVKVKLPVLHKDETTFWCPIIMLGAGKNRGWFFIPEKDDEVLVMFEHGDQDHPIVVGALWNGKDKPPDKNPDGKNPRRVIKSRAGSKITFDDDKEQLIIEDGAGCGIITFDAKANKIIIEAKKGDVCFQSPADEMKITCKEATLEAKQNVEIHAGSNMSLGSDATVTVKGQAVTISGSKGNANCGNSSMPAAPSSSPADIADPYQS
;
A
#
# COMPACT_ATOMS: atom_id res chain seq x y z
N MET A 1 -52.38 14.88 53.27
CA MET A 1 -52.27 13.41 53.09
C MET A 1 -50.87 13.09 52.75
N ARG A 2 -50.14 12.30 53.56
CA ARG A 2 -48.78 11.76 53.20
C ARG A 2 -49.04 10.65 52.21
N PRO A 3 -48.27 10.56 51.13
CA PRO A 3 -48.35 9.44 50.19
C PRO A 3 -48.09 8.15 50.97
N ILE A 4 -48.99 7.21 50.95
CA ILE A 4 -48.72 5.83 51.44
C ILE A 4 -47.82 5.20 50.44
N TYR A 5 -46.53 5.14 50.73
CA TYR A 5 -45.61 4.36 49.94
C TYR A 5 -45.99 2.89 50.03
N ASN A 6 -46.45 2.32 48.94
CA ASN A 6 -46.71 0.89 48.87
C ASN A 6 -45.36 0.17 48.88
N LEU A 7 -45.04 -0.44 50.02
CA LEU A 7 -43.78 -1.14 50.22
C LEU A 7 -43.54 -2.19 49.12
N ALA A 8 -44.57 -2.83 48.63
CA ALA A 8 -44.50 -3.80 47.56
C ALA A 8 -44.04 -3.19 46.21
N SER A 9 -44.47 -1.95 45.89
CA SER A 9 -44.03 -1.25 44.69
C SER A 9 -42.57 -0.84 44.77
N VAL A 10 -42.07 -0.49 45.96
CA VAL A 10 -40.66 -0.16 46.19
C VAL A 10 -39.77 -1.42 46.01
N PHE A 11 -40.24 -2.53 46.61
CA PHE A 11 -39.51 -3.81 46.43
C PHE A 11 -39.53 -4.29 44.97
N ALA A 12 -40.66 -4.22 44.29
CA ALA A 12 -40.75 -4.57 42.87
C ALA A 12 -39.81 -3.73 41.98
N GLU A 13 -39.72 -2.41 42.27
CA GLU A 13 -38.78 -1.55 41.55
C GLU A 13 -37.33 -1.88 41.86
N GLN A 14 -36.99 -2.16 43.12
CA GLN A 14 -35.63 -2.59 43.48
C GLN A 14 -35.24 -3.94 42.84
N ILE A 15 -36.16 -4.88 42.79
CA ILE A 15 -35.94 -6.17 42.12
C ILE A 15 -35.67 -5.94 40.60
N ARG A 16 -36.53 -5.12 39.97
CA ARG A 16 -36.36 -4.79 38.54
C ARG A 16 -35.03 -4.13 38.25
N VAL A 17 -34.61 -3.17 39.09
CA VAL A 17 -33.29 -2.52 38.96
C VAL A 17 -32.16 -3.55 39.15
N ALA A 18 -32.27 -4.41 40.16
CA ALA A 18 -31.25 -5.45 40.41
C ALA A 18 -31.17 -6.46 39.27
N GLU A 19 -32.29 -6.89 38.69
CA GLU A 19 -32.33 -7.77 37.51
C GLU A 19 -31.72 -7.09 36.29
N THR A 20 -32.04 -5.81 36.04
CA THR A 20 -31.47 -5.03 34.93
C THR A 20 -29.97 -4.86 35.09
N GLU A 21 -29.48 -4.49 36.27
CA GLU A 21 -28.04 -4.34 36.54
C GLU A 21 -27.33 -5.69 36.53
N GLY A 22 -27.97 -6.76 37.01
CA GLY A 22 -27.42 -8.13 37.00
C GLY A 22 -27.21 -8.73 35.60
N SER A 23 -27.92 -8.21 34.58
CA SER A 23 -27.74 -8.62 33.18
C SER A 23 -26.68 -7.79 32.43
N ARG A 24 -26.11 -6.78 33.05
CA ARG A 24 -25.12 -5.88 32.42
C ARG A 24 -23.72 -6.44 32.54
N VAL A 25 -22.91 -6.18 31.50
CA VAL A 25 -21.50 -6.56 31.43
C VAL A 25 -20.67 -5.30 31.26
N TYR A 26 -20.03 -4.89 32.33
CA TYR A 26 -19.18 -3.67 32.32
C TYR A 26 -17.73 -3.95 32.03
N GLU A 27 -17.27 -5.19 32.20
CA GLU A 27 -15.90 -5.57 31.87
C GLU A 27 -15.74 -5.79 30.35
N PRO A 28 -14.58 -5.40 29.79
CA PRO A 28 -14.24 -5.77 28.43
C PRO A 28 -14.01 -7.28 28.33
N LEU A 29 -14.52 -7.90 27.27
CA LEU A 29 -14.42 -9.33 27.04
C LEU A 29 -13.62 -9.64 25.77
N ILE A 30 -12.91 -10.76 25.81
CA ILE A 30 -12.26 -11.30 24.62
C ILE A 30 -13.25 -12.18 23.85
N GLY A 31 -13.31 -11.96 22.54
CA GLY A 31 -14.13 -12.74 21.64
C GLY A 31 -13.42 -13.11 20.35
N LEU A 32 -14.02 -14.02 19.61
CA LEU A 32 -13.57 -14.46 18.29
C LEU A 32 -14.53 -13.98 17.22
N VAL A 33 -13.99 -13.39 16.16
CA VAL A 33 -14.80 -12.97 15.00
C VAL A 33 -15.34 -14.19 14.29
N THR A 34 -16.66 -14.23 14.09
CA THR A 34 -17.35 -15.34 13.41
C THR A 34 -17.78 -14.97 12.00
N ASP A 35 -18.08 -13.68 11.75
CA ASP A 35 -18.50 -13.16 10.46
C ASP A 35 -18.11 -11.70 10.31
N ASN A 36 -17.53 -11.34 9.18
CA ASN A 36 -17.17 -9.96 8.81
C ASN A 36 -17.87 -9.48 7.53
N LYS A 37 -18.82 -10.27 7.01
CA LYS A 37 -19.61 -9.91 5.83
C LYS A 37 -20.89 -9.18 6.25
N ASP A 38 -20.75 -7.94 6.71
CA ASP A 38 -21.89 -7.12 7.13
C ASP A 38 -22.88 -6.86 5.97
N PRO A 39 -24.14 -7.31 6.07
CA PRO A 39 -25.14 -7.12 5.03
C PRO A 39 -25.48 -5.64 4.80
N SER A 40 -25.35 -4.79 5.83
CA SER A 40 -25.57 -3.36 5.73
C SER A 40 -24.37 -2.58 5.21
N LYS A 41 -23.21 -3.25 4.96
CA LYS A 41 -21.95 -2.65 4.45
C LYS A 41 -21.42 -1.50 5.34
N LEU A 42 -21.62 -1.60 6.64
CA LEU A 42 -21.17 -0.61 7.62
C LEU A 42 -19.82 -0.98 8.25
N GLY A 43 -19.16 -2.07 7.79
CA GLY A 43 -17.87 -2.51 8.30
C GLY A 43 -17.91 -3.11 9.70
N ARG A 44 -19.04 -3.71 10.09
CA ARG A 44 -19.24 -4.37 11.37
C ARG A 44 -18.86 -5.84 11.30
N VAL A 45 -18.66 -6.46 12.46
CA VAL A 45 -18.38 -7.89 12.60
C VAL A 45 -19.33 -8.54 13.59
N LYS A 46 -19.51 -9.87 13.47
CA LYS A 46 -20.10 -10.69 14.51
C LYS A 46 -19.02 -11.37 15.32
N VAL A 47 -19.22 -11.45 16.61
CA VAL A 47 -18.25 -11.99 17.55
C VAL A 47 -18.89 -13.09 18.41
N LYS A 48 -18.17 -14.16 18.66
CA LYS A 48 -18.49 -15.17 19.66
C LYS A 48 -17.80 -14.80 20.97
N LEU A 49 -18.54 -14.74 22.07
CA LEU A 49 -18.06 -14.40 23.40
C LEU A 49 -18.14 -15.66 24.30
N PRO A 50 -17.06 -16.46 24.38
CA PRO A 50 -17.12 -17.75 25.10
C PRO A 50 -17.46 -17.67 26.57
N VAL A 51 -17.20 -16.51 27.20
CA VAL A 51 -17.47 -16.27 28.63
C VAL A 51 -18.95 -16.06 28.89
N LEU A 52 -19.69 -15.42 27.98
CA LEU A 52 -21.12 -15.14 28.15
C LEU A 52 -21.98 -16.27 27.60
N HIS A 53 -21.73 -16.69 26.37
CA HIS A 53 -22.54 -17.71 25.68
C HIS A 53 -21.65 -18.63 24.87
N LYS A 54 -21.71 -19.94 25.16
CA LYS A 54 -20.82 -20.91 24.49
C LYS A 54 -21.03 -21.03 22.98
N ASP A 55 -22.26 -20.84 22.49
CA ASP A 55 -22.62 -21.13 21.11
C ASP A 55 -23.30 -19.99 20.36
N GLU A 56 -23.61 -18.89 21.03
CA GLU A 56 -24.28 -17.74 20.42
C GLU A 56 -23.26 -16.69 19.94
N THR A 57 -23.62 -16.01 18.86
CA THR A 57 -22.86 -14.86 18.33
C THR A 57 -23.57 -13.56 18.64
N THR A 58 -22.82 -12.50 18.81
CA THR A 58 -23.36 -11.15 19.02
C THR A 58 -24.19 -10.64 17.84
N PHE A 59 -24.88 -9.54 18.05
CA PHE A 59 -25.32 -8.67 16.95
C PHE A 59 -24.12 -8.16 16.13
N TRP A 60 -24.38 -7.43 15.06
CA TRP A 60 -23.34 -6.79 14.28
C TRP A 60 -22.68 -5.67 15.08
N CYS A 61 -21.46 -5.92 15.54
CA CYS A 61 -20.64 -5.02 16.35
C CYS A 61 -19.99 -3.94 15.49
N PRO A 62 -20.18 -2.65 15.71
CA PRO A 62 -19.31 -1.62 15.16
C PRO A 62 -17.89 -1.78 15.70
N ILE A 63 -16.93 -1.27 14.96
CA ILE A 63 -15.51 -1.36 15.31
C ILE A 63 -14.96 0.05 15.49
N ILE A 64 -14.21 0.28 16.54
CA ILE A 64 -13.48 1.53 16.73
C ILE A 64 -12.31 1.59 15.74
N MET A 65 -12.35 2.58 14.85
CA MET A 65 -11.31 2.77 13.81
C MET A 65 -10.73 4.18 13.87
N LEU A 66 -9.44 4.29 13.55
CA LEU A 66 -8.75 5.58 13.50
C LEU A 66 -9.35 6.47 12.41
N GLY A 67 -9.79 7.67 12.77
CA GLY A 67 -10.29 8.69 11.85
C GLY A 67 -11.58 8.32 11.13
N ALA A 68 -12.38 7.40 11.68
CA ALA A 68 -13.65 6.98 11.09
C ALA A 68 -14.57 8.18 10.84
N GLY A 69 -15.08 8.32 9.61
CA GLY A 69 -15.95 9.42 9.19
C GLY A 69 -16.49 9.19 7.78
N LYS A 70 -17.19 10.18 7.23
CA LYS A 70 -17.81 10.08 5.91
C LYS A 70 -16.72 9.84 4.83
N ASN A 71 -16.71 8.64 4.24
CA ASN A 71 -15.76 8.19 3.20
C ASN A 71 -14.28 8.35 3.59
N ARG A 72 -13.95 8.22 4.88
CA ARG A 72 -12.56 8.34 5.36
C ARG A 72 -12.35 7.50 6.62
N GLY A 73 -11.09 7.16 6.89
CA GLY A 73 -10.63 6.40 8.05
C GLY A 73 -9.73 5.23 7.65
N TRP A 74 -9.25 4.53 8.65
CA TRP A 74 -8.49 3.30 8.46
C TRP A 74 -9.46 2.14 8.30
N PHE A 75 -9.32 1.37 7.22
CA PHE A 75 -10.22 0.26 6.93
C PHE A 75 -9.48 -1.06 7.09
N PHE A 76 -9.34 -1.52 8.33
CA PHE A 76 -8.72 -2.78 8.74
C PHE A 76 -9.73 -3.62 9.52
N ILE A 77 -10.64 -4.24 8.80
CA ILE A 77 -11.67 -5.10 9.40
C ILE A 77 -11.02 -6.40 9.87
N PRO A 78 -11.24 -6.83 11.13
CA PRO A 78 -10.79 -8.13 11.61
C PRO A 78 -11.33 -9.26 10.74
N GLU A 79 -10.52 -10.28 10.55
CA GLU A 79 -10.89 -11.45 9.78
C GLU A 79 -11.61 -12.47 10.66
N LYS A 80 -12.27 -13.45 10.00
CA LYS A 80 -12.85 -14.56 10.72
C LYS A 80 -11.77 -15.31 11.50
N ASP A 81 -12.10 -15.67 12.73
CA ASP A 81 -11.25 -16.31 13.72
C ASP A 81 -10.19 -15.41 14.37
N ASP A 82 -10.16 -14.09 14.02
CA ASP A 82 -9.36 -13.13 14.76
C ASP A 82 -9.89 -12.92 16.18
N GLU A 83 -8.98 -12.75 17.12
CA GLU A 83 -9.28 -12.44 18.50
C GLU A 83 -9.44 -10.93 18.70
N VAL A 84 -10.55 -10.52 19.32
CA VAL A 84 -10.90 -9.11 19.49
C VAL A 84 -11.33 -8.80 20.92
N LEU A 85 -11.08 -7.56 21.35
CA LEU A 85 -11.60 -7.01 22.59
C LEU A 85 -12.95 -6.34 22.34
N VAL A 86 -13.98 -6.70 23.11
CA VAL A 86 -15.35 -6.20 23.01
C VAL A 86 -15.73 -5.49 24.30
N MET A 87 -16.34 -4.35 24.17
CA MET A 87 -17.00 -3.61 25.25
C MET A 87 -18.48 -3.45 24.92
N PHE A 88 -19.29 -3.10 25.91
CA PHE A 88 -20.72 -2.94 25.76
C PHE A 88 -21.14 -1.53 26.17
N GLU A 89 -21.96 -0.87 25.34
CA GLU A 89 -22.47 0.47 25.65
C GLU A 89 -23.33 0.43 26.92
N HIS A 90 -22.90 1.12 27.97
CA HIS A 90 -23.52 1.06 29.30
C HIS A 90 -23.70 -0.37 29.86
N GLY A 91 -22.87 -1.33 29.44
CA GLY A 91 -22.97 -2.72 29.85
C GLY A 91 -24.08 -3.51 29.15
N ASP A 92 -24.76 -2.94 28.18
CA ASP A 92 -25.85 -3.58 27.44
C ASP A 92 -25.30 -4.57 26.41
N GLN A 93 -25.57 -5.86 26.62
CA GLN A 93 -25.09 -6.95 25.76
C GLN A 93 -25.62 -6.87 24.31
N ASP A 94 -26.71 -6.16 24.07
CA ASP A 94 -27.27 -5.95 22.75
C ASP A 94 -26.52 -4.86 21.95
N HIS A 95 -25.67 -4.08 22.63
CA HIS A 95 -24.88 -2.99 22.04
C HIS A 95 -23.35 -3.21 22.19
N PRO A 96 -22.82 -4.31 21.62
CA PRO A 96 -21.39 -4.60 21.65
C PRO A 96 -20.61 -3.69 20.69
N ILE A 97 -19.40 -3.29 21.11
CA ILE A 97 -18.45 -2.49 20.33
C ILE A 97 -17.10 -3.19 20.36
N VAL A 98 -16.52 -3.48 19.19
CA VAL A 98 -15.15 -3.99 19.08
C VAL A 98 -14.16 -2.85 19.24
N VAL A 99 -13.28 -2.95 20.23
CA VAL A 99 -12.25 -1.95 20.53
C VAL A 99 -11.00 -2.15 19.67
N GLY A 100 -10.65 -3.38 19.38
CA GLY A 100 -9.49 -3.73 18.54
C GLY A 100 -9.23 -5.22 18.49
N ALA A 101 -8.31 -5.62 17.62
CA ALA A 101 -7.83 -6.99 17.50
C ALA A 101 -6.62 -7.23 18.42
N LEU A 102 -6.42 -8.48 18.83
CA LEU A 102 -5.36 -8.92 19.73
C LEU A 102 -4.47 -9.94 19.01
N TRP A 103 -3.17 -9.76 19.14
CA TRP A 103 -2.24 -10.83 18.84
C TRP A 103 -2.22 -11.84 20.00
N ASN A 104 -2.02 -13.10 19.68
CA ASN A 104 -2.11 -14.19 20.64
C ASN A 104 -1.03 -15.27 20.40
N GLY A 105 -1.20 -16.43 21.03
CA GLY A 105 -0.28 -17.56 20.87
C GLY A 105 -0.20 -18.11 19.44
N LYS A 106 -1.29 -18.04 18.68
CA LYS A 106 -1.42 -18.51 17.30
C LYS A 106 -1.10 -17.37 16.31
N ASP A 107 -1.75 -16.23 16.46
CA ASP A 107 -1.66 -15.10 15.55
C ASP A 107 -0.59 -14.12 16.06
N LYS A 108 0.56 -14.13 15.38
CA LYS A 108 1.74 -13.37 15.79
C LYS A 108 1.76 -11.99 15.16
N PRO A 109 2.38 -11.00 15.83
CA PRO A 109 2.59 -9.69 15.23
C PRO A 109 3.45 -9.78 13.97
N PRO A 110 3.31 -8.80 13.03
CA PRO A 110 4.02 -8.79 11.76
C PRO A 110 5.54 -8.60 11.89
N ASP A 111 6.03 -8.15 13.04
CA ASP A 111 7.45 -7.98 13.36
C ASP A 111 7.72 -8.34 14.82
N LYS A 112 8.97 -8.46 15.18
CA LYS A 112 9.45 -8.81 16.52
C LYS A 112 10.34 -7.69 17.09
N ASN A 113 10.25 -7.50 18.39
CA ASN A 113 11.08 -6.53 19.12
C ASN A 113 11.89 -7.26 20.22
N PRO A 114 12.86 -8.12 19.85
CA PRO A 114 13.52 -9.02 20.78
C PRO A 114 14.46 -8.30 21.77
N ASP A 115 15.00 -7.15 21.39
CA ASP A 115 15.94 -6.36 22.20
C ASP A 115 15.28 -5.16 22.91
N GLY A 116 13.97 -4.98 22.71
CA GLY A 116 13.21 -3.89 23.33
C GLY A 116 13.43 -2.50 22.74
N LYS A 117 14.28 -2.35 21.73
CA LYS A 117 14.60 -1.04 21.13
C LYS A 117 13.49 -0.49 20.21
N ASN A 118 12.64 -1.39 19.73
CA ASN A 118 11.50 -1.05 18.85
C ASN A 118 11.87 -0.15 17.64
N PRO A 119 12.90 -0.51 16.86
CA PRO A 119 13.36 0.33 15.77
C PRO A 119 12.41 0.35 14.57
N ARG A 120 11.51 -0.64 14.47
CA ARG A 120 10.62 -0.77 13.31
C ARG A 120 9.16 -0.64 13.69
N ARG A 121 8.41 0.04 12.81
CA ARG A 121 6.94 0.10 12.82
C ARG A 121 6.45 -0.41 11.49
N VAL A 122 5.48 -1.35 11.52
CA VAL A 122 5.08 -2.09 10.33
C VAL A 122 3.56 -2.07 10.19
N ILE A 123 3.10 -1.72 8.99
CA ILE A 123 1.73 -1.96 8.54
C ILE A 123 1.81 -3.08 7.50
N LYS A 124 1.13 -4.20 7.72
CA LYS A 124 1.22 -5.38 6.85
C LYS A 124 -0.16 -5.92 6.51
N SER A 125 -0.38 -6.19 5.24
CA SER A 125 -1.59 -6.84 4.73
C SER A 125 -1.49 -8.37 4.84
N ARG A 126 -2.62 -9.05 4.72
CA ARG A 126 -2.68 -10.52 4.67
C ARG A 126 -1.86 -11.12 3.52
N ALA A 127 -1.84 -10.47 2.36
CA ALA A 127 -1.05 -10.90 1.20
C ALA A 127 0.45 -10.61 1.33
N GLY A 128 0.90 -10.00 2.44
CA GLY A 128 2.31 -9.74 2.70
C GLY A 128 2.80 -8.36 2.30
N SER A 129 2.01 -7.56 1.56
CA SER A 129 2.40 -6.17 1.25
C SER A 129 2.55 -5.37 2.53
N LYS A 130 3.61 -4.57 2.63
CA LYS A 130 3.93 -3.88 3.88
C LYS A 130 4.52 -2.48 3.66
N ILE A 131 4.31 -1.65 4.67
CA ILE A 131 4.97 -0.36 4.86
C ILE A 131 5.78 -0.47 6.15
N THR A 132 7.08 -0.23 6.07
CA THR A 132 8.00 -0.30 7.20
C THR A 132 8.68 1.03 7.43
N PHE A 133 8.60 1.56 8.64
CA PHE A 133 9.47 2.63 9.13
C PHE A 133 10.60 1.97 9.92
N ASP A 134 11.84 2.16 9.49
CA ASP A 134 13.04 1.62 10.13
C ASP A 134 13.88 2.78 10.65
N ASP A 135 13.78 3.04 11.96
CA ASP A 135 14.46 4.17 12.61
C ASP A 135 15.97 3.95 12.71
N ASP A 136 16.44 2.70 12.85
CA ASP A 136 17.89 2.41 12.90
C ASP A 136 18.58 2.66 11.57
N LYS A 137 17.88 2.38 10.49
CA LYS A 137 18.36 2.63 9.12
C LYS A 137 17.98 3.98 8.57
N GLU A 138 17.08 4.71 9.25
CA GLU A 138 16.48 5.96 8.77
C GLU A 138 15.80 5.77 7.42
N GLN A 139 15.01 4.69 7.27
CA GLN A 139 14.39 4.29 6.02
C GLN A 139 12.88 4.16 6.16
N LEU A 140 12.15 4.58 5.10
CA LEU A 140 10.77 4.20 4.84
C LEU A 140 10.76 3.24 3.65
N ILE A 141 10.21 2.04 3.84
CA ILE A 141 10.19 0.99 2.83
C ILE A 141 8.74 0.60 2.54
N ILE A 142 8.36 0.62 1.28
CA ILE A 142 7.07 0.12 0.78
C ILE A 142 7.38 -1.10 -0.10
N GLU A 143 6.79 -2.24 0.23
CA GLU A 143 7.13 -3.52 -0.39
C GLU A 143 5.85 -4.28 -0.74
N ASP A 144 5.81 -4.92 -1.90
CA ASP A 144 4.73 -5.80 -2.29
C ASP A 144 4.76 -7.13 -1.52
N GLY A 145 3.67 -7.91 -1.61
CA GLY A 145 3.55 -9.19 -0.89
C GLY A 145 4.54 -10.27 -1.33
N ALA A 146 5.10 -10.17 -2.53
CA ALA A 146 6.10 -11.09 -3.07
C ALA A 146 7.54 -10.62 -2.78
N GLY A 147 7.73 -9.40 -2.29
CA GLY A 147 9.03 -8.77 -2.05
C GLY A 147 9.79 -8.47 -3.35
N CYS A 148 9.07 -8.30 -4.45
CA CYS A 148 9.64 -8.06 -5.77
C CYS A 148 9.67 -6.56 -6.11
N GLY A 149 8.58 -5.85 -5.86
CA GLY A 149 8.47 -4.41 -6.04
C GLY A 149 8.76 -3.68 -4.74
N ILE A 150 9.76 -2.80 -4.73
CA ILE A 150 10.21 -2.09 -3.53
C ILE A 150 10.42 -0.62 -3.84
N ILE A 151 9.88 0.24 -2.97
CA ILE A 151 10.22 1.67 -2.94
C ILE A 151 10.88 1.95 -1.59
N THR A 152 12.10 2.47 -1.61
CA THR A 152 12.86 2.82 -0.40
C THR A 152 13.18 4.31 -0.42
N PHE A 153 12.79 4.99 0.64
CA PHE A 153 13.28 6.32 0.98
C PHE A 153 14.38 6.14 2.02
N ASP A 154 15.61 6.43 1.65
CA ASP A 154 16.79 6.31 2.52
C ASP A 154 17.27 7.70 2.89
N ALA A 155 16.92 8.18 4.07
CA ALA A 155 17.28 9.51 4.55
C ALA A 155 18.78 9.60 4.83
N LYS A 156 19.39 8.54 5.34
CA LYS A 156 20.81 8.51 5.65
C LYS A 156 21.69 8.58 4.40
N ALA A 157 21.29 7.92 3.33
CA ALA A 157 22.02 7.96 2.05
C ALA A 157 21.51 9.08 1.11
N ASN A 158 20.48 9.83 1.49
CA ASN A 158 19.80 10.82 0.65
C ASN A 158 19.35 10.25 -0.71
N LYS A 159 18.71 9.09 -0.70
CA LYS A 159 18.32 8.37 -1.92
C LYS A 159 16.85 7.96 -1.87
N ILE A 160 16.24 7.95 -3.05
CA ILE A 160 14.98 7.25 -3.32
C ILE A 160 15.30 6.15 -4.32
N ILE A 161 14.95 4.91 -3.98
CA ILE A 161 15.21 3.73 -4.81
C ILE A 161 13.86 3.12 -5.18
N ILE A 162 13.64 2.89 -6.47
CA ILE A 162 12.49 2.13 -6.99
C ILE A 162 13.07 0.90 -7.68
N GLU A 163 12.75 -0.27 -7.14
CA GLU A 163 13.33 -1.53 -7.57
C GLU A 163 12.24 -2.55 -7.91
N ALA A 164 12.34 -3.18 -9.07
CA ALA A 164 11.65 -4.42 -9.40
C ALA A 164 12.67 -5.55 -9.50
N LYS A 165 12.75 -6.43 -8.50
CA LYS A 165 13.63 -7.60 -8.50
C LYS A 165 13.20 -8.64 -9.53
N LYS A 166 11.90 -8.67 -9.81
CA LYS A 166 11.26 -9.49 -10.86
C LYS A 166 10.16 -8.68 -11.50
N GLY A 167 10.02 -8.79 -12.83
CA GLY A 167 9.02 -8.02 -13.58
C GLY A 167 9.52 -6.63 -13.97
N ASP A 168 8.61 -5.75 -14.32
CA ASP A 168 8.87 -4.47 -14.95
C ASP A 168 8.53 -3.29 -14.05
N VAL A 169 9.22 -2.17 -14.28
CA VAL A 169 8.83 -0.86 -13.73
C VAL A 169 8.22 -0.04 -14.86
N CYS A 170 6.94 0.32 -14.74
CA CYS A 170 6.23 1.10 -15.73
C CYS A 170 5.92 2.51 -15.20
N PHE A 171 6.36 3.53 -15.91
CA PHE A 171 5.97 4.92 -15.69
C PHE A 171 5.05 5.36 -16.83
N GLN A 172 3.82 5.75 -16.52
CA GLN A 172 2.82 6.11 -17.52
C GLN A 172 2.12 7.42 -17.15
N SER A 173 2.04 8.33 -18.12
CA SER A 173 1.24 9.55 -18.05
C SER A 173 0.44 9.68 -19.35
N PRO A 174 -0.68 8.95 -19.51
CA PRO A 174 -1.39 8.86 -20.79
C PRO A 174 -2.10 10.14 -21.21
N ALA A 175 -2.39 11.05 -20.30
CA ALA A 175 -3.14 12.27 -20.58
C ALA A 175 -2.28 13.54 -20.56
N ASP A 176 -1.13 13.49 -19.87
CA ASP A 176 -0.32 14.66 -19.59
C ASP A 176 1.18 14.38 -19.76
N GLU A 177 2.01 15.36 -19.40
CA GLU A 177 3.46 15.33 -19.50
C GLU A 177 4.12 14.47 -18.39
N MET A 178 5.18 13.77 -18.73
CA MET A 178 6.15 13.23 -17.77
C MET A 178 7.45 14.02 -17.89
N LYS A 179 7.86 14.72 -16.82
CA LYS A 179 9.05 15.56 -16.78
C LYS A 179 10.08 15.01 -15.80
N ILE A 180 11.31 14.85 -16.26
CA ILE A 180 12.46 14.48 -15.44
C ILE A 180 13.45 15.64 -15.44
N THR A 181 13.75 16.20 -14.26
CA THR A 181 14.72 17.28 -14.10
C THR A 181 15.73 16.86 -13.03
N CYS A 182 17.00 16.79 -13.41
CA CYS A 182 18.09 16.39 -12.53
C CYS A 182 19.39 17.05 -12.95
N LYS A 183 20.39 17.02 -12.06
CA LYS A 183 21.74 17.49 -12.39
C LYS A 183 22.42 16.55 -13.37
N GLU A 184 22.27 15.23 -13.14
CA GLU A 184 22.84 14.19 -13.97
C GLU A 184 21.79 13.06 -14.14
N ALA A 185 21.66 12.54 -15.36
CA ALA A 185 20.81 11.40 -15.68
C ALA A 185 21.65 10.32 -16.37
N THR A 186 21.54 9.10 -15.90
CA THR A 186 22.17 7.92 -16.52
C THR A 186 21.10 6.90 -16.87
N LEU A 187 21.07 6.45 -18.11
CA LEU A 187 20.22 5.35 -18.57
C LEU A 187 21.13 4.21 -19.03
N GLU A 188 21.10 3.10 -18.32
CA GLU A 188 21.89 1.92 -18.62
C GLU A 188 20.99 0.72 -18.87
N ALA A 189 21.15 0.03 -20.00
CA ALA A 189 20.42 -1.18 -20.32
C ALA A 189 21.41 -2.28 -20.78
N LYS A 190 21.20 -3.49 -20.28
CA LYS A 190 22.04 -4.65 -20.69
C LYS A 190 21.76 -5.14 -22.10
N GLN A 191 20.60 -4.82 -22.66
CA GLN A 191 20.18 -5.24 -24.00
C GLN A 191 19.82 -4.01 -24.84
N ASN A 192 18.59 -3.60 -24.88
CA ASN A 192 18.08 -2.56 -25.76
C ASN A 192 17.58 -1.35 -25.00
N VAL A 193 17.77 -0.17 -25.59
CA VAL A 193 17.07 1.06 -25.25
C VAL A 193 16.29 1.49 -26.48
N GLU A 194 14.99 1.59 -26.37
CA GLU A 194 14.10 2.09 -27.42
C GLU A 194 13.47 3.39 -26.98
N ILE A 195 13.58 4.41 -27.80
CA ILE A 195 12.95 5.71 -27.58
C ILE A 195 12.11 6.03 -28.81
N HIS A 196 10.80 6.13 -28.62
CA HIS A 196 9.86 6.39 -29.68
C HIS A 196 9.01 7.64 -29.38
N ALA A 197 8.92 8.54 -30.35
CA ALA A 197 8.02 9.69 -30.29
C ALA A 197 7.05 9.66 -31.48
N GLY A 198 5.75 9.82 -31.20
CA GLY A 198 4.74 9.83 -32.24
C GLY A 198 4.80 11.06 -33.18
N SER A 199 5.44 12.13 -32.77
CA SER A 199 5.64 13.35 -33.56
C SER A 199 7.13 13.73 -33.61
N ASN A 200 7.63 14.47 -32.64
CA ASN A 200 8.98 15.00 -32.64
C ASN A 200 9.82 14.45 -31.47
N MET A 201 11.07 14.14 -31.73
CA MET A 201 12.07 13.87 -30.72
C MET A 201 13.22 14.85 -30.89
N SER A 202 13.59 15.54 -29.81
CA SER A 202 14.73 16.46 -29.78
C SER A 202 15.75 16.01 -28.77
N LEU A 203 17.01 15.89 -29.20
CA LEU A 203 18.16 15.67 -28.33
C LEU A 203 19.08 16.89 -28.47
N GLY A 204 19.32 17.57 -27.38
CA GLY A 204 20.14 18.78 -27.36
C GLY A 204 21.09 18.84 -26.18
N SER A 205 22.22 19.52 -26.37
CA SER A 205 23.19 19.82 -25.32
C SER A 205 23.80 21.18 -25.63
N ASP A 206 24.05 21.97 -24.60
CA ASP A 206 24.76 23.27 -24.74
C ASP A 206 26.27 23.05 -25.04
N ALA A 207 26.79 21.85 -24.84
CA ALA A 207 28.17 21.50 -25.10
C ALA A 207 28.27 20.46 -26.23
N THR A 208 28.12 19.19 -25.96
CA THR A 208 28.38 18.11 -26.93
C THR A 208 27.36 17.01 -26.82
N VAL A 209 26.84 16.53 -27.94
CA VAL A 209 26.11 15.27 -28.06
C VAL A 209 27.06 14.26 -28.73
N THR A 210 27.38 13.16 -28.04
CA THR A 210 28.24 12.11 -28.57
C THR A 210 27.44 10.82 -28.75
N VAL A 211 27.40 10.30 -29.98
CA VAL A 211 26.79 9.02 -30.29
C VAL A 211 27.90 8.06 -30.74
N LYS A 212 28.05 6.91 -30.07
CA LYS A 212 29.06 5.89 -30.38
C LYS A 212 28.43 4.51 -30.48
N GLY A 213 28.85 3.72 -31.42
CA GLY A 213 28.46 2.32 -31.62
C GLY A 213 29.34 1.64 -32.63
N GLN A 214 29.28 0.31 -32.74
CA GLN A 214 29.95 -0.43 -33.83
C GLN A 214 29.39 -0.04 -35.20
N ALA A 215 28.06 0.24 -35.22
CA ALA A 215 27.38 0.84 -36.36
C ALA A 215 26.42 1.90 -35.86
N VAL A 216 26.37 3.07 -36.49
CA VAL A 216 25.40 4.09 -36.28
C VAL A 216 24.65 4.31 -37.58
N THR A 217 23.36 3.97 -37.60
CA THR A 217 22.51 4.13 -38.78
C THR A 217 21.51 5.25 -38.51
N ILE A 218 21.49 6.25 -39.38
CA ILE A 218 20.51 7.35 -39.36
C ILE A 218 19.77 7.28 -40.70
N SER A 219 18.50 6.96 -40.65
CA SER A 219 17.64 6.86 -41.84
C SER A 219 16.44 7.80 -41.75
N GLY A 220 16.10 8.46 -42.83
CA GLY A 220 14.97 9.36 -42.94
C GLY A 220 14.71 9.77 -44.37
N SER A 221 13.49 10.17 -44.72
CA SER A 221 13.13 10.63 -46.06
C SER A 221 13.77 11.99 -46.43
N LYS A 222 14.17 12.79 -45.44
CA LYS A 222 14.89 14.05 -45.62
C LYS A 222 15.85 14.23 -44.44
N GLY A 223 17.13 14.30 -44.69
CA GLY A 223 18.16 14.62 -43.70
C GLY A 223 18.75 15.99 -43.96
N ASN A 224 18.66 16.92 -43.03
CA ASN A 224 19.36 18.20 -43.04
C ASN A 224 20.42 18.13 -41.93
N ALA A 225 21.68 18.13 -42.27
CA ALA A 225 22.76 18.38 -41.32
C ALA A 225 23.16 19.85 -41.46
N ASN A 226 22.75 20.70 -40.52
CA ASN A 226 23.19 22.10 -40.43
C ASN A 226 24.30 22.17 -39.39
N CYS A 227 25.53 22.09 -39.89
CA CYS A 227 26.73 22.25 -39.07
C CYS A 227 27.15 23.71 -39.22
N GLY A 228 26.92 24.57 -38.21
CA GLY A 228 27.51 25.93 -38.23
C GLY A 228 28.97 25.94 -38.68
N ASN A 229 29.84 26.78 -38.21
CA ASN A 229 31.22 26.94 -38.66
C ASN A 229 32.22 25.75 -38.45
N SER A 230 31.79 24.55 -38.24
CA SER A 230 32.68 23.37 -38.10
C SER A 230 32.52 22.39 -39.26
N SER A 231 33.64 21.90 -39.78
CA SER A 231 33.70 20.89 -40.83
C SER A 231 32.88 19.67 -40.46
N MET A 232 31.90 19.35 -41.28
CA MET A 232 31.15 18.09 -41.20
C MET A 232 32.15 16.92 -41.38
N PRO A 233 32.16 15.91 -40.52
CA PRO A 233 32.81 14.66 -40.87
C PRO A 233 32.15 14.18 -42.15
N ALA A 234 32.96 13.82 -43.16
CA ALA A 234 32.47 13.30 -44.42
C ALA A 234 31.49 12.16 -44.17
N ALA A 235 30.32 12.23 -44.75
CA ALA A 235 29.38 11.12 -44.76
C ALA A 235 30.16 9.90 -45.30
N PRO A 236 30.04 8.71 -44.69
CA PRO A 236 30.66 7.53 -45.26
C PRO A 236 30.15 7.40 -46.69
N SER A 237 31.02 7.50 -47.66
CA SER A 237 30.67 7.30 -49.04
C SER A 237 30.27 5.82 -49.21
N SER A 238 29.00 5.55 -49.21
CA SER A 238 28.49 4.31 -49.81
C SER A 238 28.57 4.49 -51.32
N SER A 239 29.79 4.29 -51.90
CA SER A 239 29.86 3.87 -53.27
C SER A 239 29.17 2.52 -53.36
N PRO A 240 28.12 2.35 -54.17
CA PRO A 240 27.70 1.02 -54.53
C PRO A 240 28.93 0.35 -55.11
N ALA A 241 29.29 -0.82 -54.56
CA ALA A 241 30.30 -1.64 -55.21
C ALA A 241 29.82 -1.86 -56.65
N ASP A 242 30.65 -1.43 -57.61
CA ASP A 242 30.48 -1.81 -59.02
C ASP A 242 30.51 -3.33 -59.06
N ILE A 243 29.30 -3.91 -59.10
CA ILE A 243 29.17 -5.32 -59.45
C ILE A 243 29.46 -5.35 -60.93
N ALA A 244 30.68 -5.71 -61.33
CA ALA A 244 31.00 -5.99 -62.72
C ALA A 244 29.99 -7.02 -63.26
N ASP A 245 29.25 -6.64 -64.28
CA ASP A 245 28.30 -7.53 -64.96
C ASP A 245 29.10 -8.69 -65.57
N PRO A 246 28.92 -9.96 -65.17
CA PRO A 246 29.72 -11.09 -65.63
C PRO A 246 29.34 -11.49 -67.08
N TYR A 247 28.45 -10.78 -67.78
CA TYR A 247 27.97 -11.10 -69.13
C TYR A 247 28.34 -10.06 -70.18
N GLN A 248 29.23 -9.11 -69.88
CA GLN A 248 29.79 -8.28 -70.93
C GLN A 248 31.13 -8.90 -71.39
N SER A 249 31.05 -9.77 -72.37
CA SER A 249 32.12 -10.25 -73.23
C SER A 249 32.29 -9.41 -74.49
#